data_32eaa4ff7fe5e38691763c47d0304dee
#
_entry.id   32eaa4ff7fe5e38691763c47d0304dee
#
_cell.length_a   1.000
_cell.length_b   1.000
_cell.length_c   1.000
_cell.angle_alpha   90.00
_cell.angle_beta   90.00
_cell.angle_gamma   90.00
#
_symmetry.space_group_name_H-M   'P 1'
#
loop_
_entity.id
_entity.type
_entity.pdbx_description
1 polymer ?
#
loop_
_entity_poly.entity_id
_entity_poly.type
_entity_poly.pdbx_seq_one_letter_code
_entity_poly.pdbx_strand_id
1 'polypeptide(L)' 'MGRKQAPKIEPKDLYEETIIFVITHVDNDAFGKFVSPTGRVQSVAQAIQFLDYETAKDFIVDRMLEGVTIMKVWI' A
#
# COMPACT_ATOMS: atom_id res chain seq x y z
N MET A 1 -37.47 -7.11 -7.57
CA MET A 1 -36.86 -7.02 -7.41
C MET A 1 -36.42 -6.76 -7.34
N GLY A 2 -36.26 -6.67 -7.37
CA GLY A 2 -35.52 -6.50 -7.20
C GLY A 2 -34.85 -6.29 -7.46
N ARG A 3 -35.03 -6.35 -7.49
CA ARG A 3 -34.15 -6.20 -7.67
C ARG A 3 -33.42 -6.00 -7.52
N LYS A 4 -33.44 -6.00 -7.46
CA LYS A 4 -32.54 -5.76 -7.25
C LYS A 4 -31.87 -5.79 -6.95
N GLN A 5 -31.89 -5.89 -6.97
CA GLN A 5 -31.03 -5.86 -6.67
C GLN A 5 -30.44 -6.14 -6.30
N ALA A 6 -30.78 -6.42 -6.69
CA ALA A 6 -30.09 -6.81 -6.32
C ALA A 6 -29.43 -6.77 -5.84
N PRO A 7 -29.47 -7.15 -5.13
CA PRO A 7 -28.42 -6.77 -4.66
C PRO A 7 -27.65 -6.44 -5.45
N LYS A 8 -27.86 -6.16 -5.38
CA LYS A 8 -27.12 -5.87 -6.22
C LYS A 8 -25.78 -5.82 -6.02
N ILE A 9 -25.12 -6.47 -6.68
CA ILE A 9 -23.72 -6.38 -6.60
C ILE A 9 -23.30 -5.17 -7.38
N GLU A 10 -22.64 -4.28 -6.68
CA GLU A 10 -22.12 -3.11 -7.31
C GLU A 10 -20.87 -3.47 -8.07
N PRO A 11 -20.56 -2.78 -9.16
CA PRO A 11 -19.31 -3.01 -9.85
C PRO A 11 -18.10 -2.89 -8.95
N LYS A 12 -18.15 -1.96 -8.01
CA LYS A 12 -17.02 -1.80 -7.10
C LYS A 12 -16.87 -3.00 -6.19
N ASP A 13 -17.94 -3.73 -5.95
CA ASP A 13 -17.86 -4.93 -5.15
C ASP A 13 -17.21 -6.04 -5.94
N LEU A 14 -17.46 -6.04 -7.24
CA LEU A 14 -16.86 -7.02 -8.11
C LEU A 14 -15.38 -6.78 -8.30
N TYR A 15 -15.02 -5.54 -8.45
CA TYR A 15 -13.64 -5.19 -8.69
C TYR A 15 -12.90 -4.80 -7.45
N GLU A 16 -13.64 -4.75 -6.39
CA GLU A 16 -13.12 -4.46 -5.12
C GLU A 16 -11.80 -3.79 -5.16
N GLU A 17 -11.80 -2.51 -4.99
CA GLU A 17 -10.55 -1.78 -4.99
C GLU A 17 -9.69 -2.34 -3.90
N THR A 18 -8.59 -2.89 -4.30
CA THR A 18 -7.62 -3.35 -3.33
C THR A 18 -6.78 -2.16 -2.92
N ILE A 19 -6.72 -1.94 -1.63
CA ILE A 19 -5.92 -0.87 -1.08
C ILE A 19 -4.76 -1.50 -0.36
N ILE A 20 -3.57 -1.04 -0.69
CA ILE A 20 -2.38 -1.51 0.01
C ILE A 20 -1.65 -0.30 0.56
N PHE A 21 -0.73 -0.56 1.46
CA PHE A 21 0.10 0.47 2.05
C PHE A 21 1.54 0.15 1.74
N VAL A 22 2.29 1.16 1.36
CA VAL A 22 3.72 1.00 1.13
C VAL A 22 4.44 2.07 1.94
N ILE A 23 5.68 1.80 2.26
CA ILE A 23 6.50 2.76 3.00
C ILE A 23 7.35 3.49 1.99
N THR A 24 7.28 4.80 2.00
CA THR A 24 8.01 5.61 1.04
C THR A 24 8.97 6.52 1.77
N HIS A 25 10.13 6.73 1.16
CA HIS A 25 11.12 7.66 1.69
C HIS A 25 10.70 9.08 1.32
N VAL A 26 10.94 10.01 2.23
CA VAL A 26 10.55 11.39 1.99
C VAL A 26 11.62 12.20 1.29
N ASP A 27 12.82 11.64 1.12
CA ASP A 27 13.88 12.36 0.42
C ASP A 27 13.77 12.11 -1.08
N ASN A 28 14.67 12.71 -1.84
CA ASN A 28 14.69 12.59 -3.29
C ASN A 28 15.84 11.74 -3.79
N ASP A 29 16.14 10.69 -3.06
CA ASP A 29 17.22 9.80 -3.44
C ASP A 29 16.90 9.11 -4.76
N ALA A 30 17.84 9.12 -5.66
CA ALA A 30 17.65 8.51 -6.98
C ALA A 30 17.58 6.99 -6.91
N PHE A 31 18.01 6.38 -5.83
CA PHE A 31 18.03 4.93 -5.72
C PHE A 31 16.65 4.33 -5.47
N GLY A 32 15.69 5.15 -5.14
CA GLY A 32 14.34 4.64 -5.01
C GLY A 32 13.58 5.32 -3.90
N LYS A 33 12.27 5.28 -4.05
CA LYS A 33 11.36 5.92 -3.13
C LYS A 33 10.76 4.99 -2.11
N PHE A 34 10.68 3.71 -2.43
CA PHE A 34 9.90 2.77 -1.64
C PHE A 34 10.79 1.77 -0.93
N VAL A 35 10.30 1.30 0.21
CA VAL A 35 11.03 0.32 1.01
C VAL A 35 10.70 -1.08 0.53
N SER A 36 11.71 -1.91 0.40
CA SER A 36 11.53 -3.31 0.04
C SER A 36 12.44 -4.17 0.90
N PRO A 37 12.29 -5.49 0.84
CA PRO A 37 13.15 -6.35 1.64
C PRO A 37 14.62 -6.24 1.25
N THR A 38 14.90 -5.80 0.02
CA THR A 38 16.27 -5.71 -0.46
C THR A 38 16.80 -4.30 -0.49
N GLY A 39 16.03 -3.34 -0.01
CA GLY A 39 16.49 -1.96 0.04
C GLY A 39 15.50 -1.03 -0.62
N ARG A 40 16.02 0.05 -1.18
CA ARG A 40 15.16 1.05 -1.83
C ARG A 40 14.85 0.62 -3.25
N VAL A 41 13.59 0.76 -3.63
CA VAL A 41 13.16 0.41 -4.98
C VAL A 41 12.34 1.56 -5.56
N GLN A 42 12.17 1.56 -6.86
CA GLN A 42 11.56 2.68 -7.54
C GLN A 42 10.09 2.48 -7.88
N SER A 43 9.59 1.28 -7.73
CA SER A 43 8.18 1.04 -8.07
C SER A 43 7.43 0.42 -6.92
N VAL A 44 6.14 0.71 -6.87
CA VAL A 44 5.27 0.13 -5.87
C VAL A 44 5.24 -1.40 -6.01
N ALA A 45 5.33 -1.88 -7.25
CA ALA A 45 5.29 -3.32 -7.48
C ALA A 45 6.44 -4.06 -6.82
N GLN A 46 7.56 -3.38 -6.63
CA GLN A 46 8.73 -4.00 -6.01
C GLN A 46 8.77 -3.77 -4.51
N ALA A 47 7.97 -2.88 -4.01
CA ALA A 47 7.97 -2.54 -2.59
C ALA A 47 7.22 -3.58 -1.79
N ILE A 48 7.47 -3.59 -0.48
CA ILE A 48 6.67 -4.40 0.42
C ILE A 48 5.27 -3.82 0.41
N GLN A 49 4.27 -4.66 0.23
CA GLN A 49 2.89 -4.22 0.18
C GLN A 49 2.18 -4.72 1.43
N PHE A 50 1.78 -3.80 2.26
CA PHE A 50 1.09 -4.13 3.50
C PHE A 50 -0.41 -4.01 3.29
N LEU A 51 -1.16 -4.91 3.91
CA LEU A 51 -2.60 -4.90 3.74
C LEU A 51 -3.30 -3.94 4.70
N ASP A 52 -2.61 -3.53 5.75
CA ASP A 52 -3.19 -2.55 6.66
C ASP A 52 -2.12 -1.59 7.15
N TYR A 53 -2.60 -0.46 7.64
CA TYR A 53 -1.74 0.62 8.08
C TYR A 53 -0.90 0.23 9.29
N GLU A 54 -1.51 -0.48 10.23
CA GLU A 54 -0.83 -0.82 11.47
C GLU A 54 0.37 -1.72 11.23
N THR A 55 0.23 -2.67 10.31
CA THR A 55 1.33 -3.56 9.99
C THR A 55 2.49 -2.78 9.40
N ALA A 56 2.19 -1.82 8.52
CA ALA A 56 3.22 -0.98 7.94
C ALA A 56 3.91 -0.15 9.02
N LYS A 57 3.13 0.39 9.94
CA LYS A 57 3.65 1.19 11.01
C LYS A 57 4.55 0.37 11.93
N ASP A 58 4.12 -0.84 12.23
CA ASP A 58 4.91 -1.74 13.07
C ASP A 58 6.23 -2.07 12.41
N PHE A 59 6.22 -2.24 11.11
CA PHE A 59 7.45 -2.52 10.38
C PHE A 59 8.44 -1.37 10.52
N ILE A 60 7.94 -0.15 10.43
CA ILE A 60 8.79 1.04 10.57
C ILE A 60 9.42 1.07 11.95
N VAL A 61 8.62 0.84 12.97
CA VAL A 61 9.10 0.87 14.34
C VAL A 61 10.09 -0.25 14.59
N ASP A 62 9.74 -1.44 14.14
CA ASP A 62 10.55 -2.62 14.36
C ASP A 62 11.92 -2.51 13.71
N ARG A 63 11.99 -1.91 12.54
CA ARG A 63 13.24 -1.75 11.81
C ARG A 63 13.89 -0.40 12.07
N MET A 64 13.26 0.41 12.90
CA MET A 64 13.79 1.73 13.26
C MET A 64 14.09 2.58 12.04
N LEU A 65 13.16 2.56 11.09
CA LEU A 65 13.33 3.34 9.88
C LEU A 65 13.07 4.82 10.15
N GLU A 66 13.83 5.68 9.48
CA GLU A 66 13.68 7.11 9.61
C GLU A 66 13.53 7.73 8.24
N GLY A 67 12.90 8.90 8.22
CA GLY A 67 12.72 9.61 6.96
C GLY A 67 11.76 8.91 6.03
N VAL A 68 10.78 8.21 6.60
CA VAL A 68 9.80 7.46 5.81
C VAL A 68 8.39 7.83 6.24
N THR A 69 7.45 7.55 5.37
CA THR A 69 6.04 7.71 5.66
C THR A 69 5.28 6.58 4.99
N ILE A 70 4.03 6.41 5.35
CA ILE A 70 3.21 5.35 4.80
C ILE A 70 2.29 5.95 3.75
N MET A 71 2.25 5.33 2.59
CA MET A 71 1.43 5.80 1.50
C MET A 71 0.37 4.77 1.16
N LYS A 72 -0.86 5.23 0.99
CA LYS A 72 -1.97 4.37 0.61
C LYS A 72 -2.01 4.32 -0.92
N VAL A 73 -2.12 3.13 -1.46
CA VAL A 73 -2.13 2.93 -2.90
C VAL A 73 -3.31 2.05 -3.27
N TRP A 74 -4.01 2.45 -4.32
CA TRP A 74 -5.09 1.64 -4.89
C TRP A 74 -4.52 0.84 -6.04
N ILE A 75 -4.79 -0.44 -6.03
CA ILE A 75 -4.34 -1.30 -7.12
C ILE A 75 -5.49 -2.12 -7.67
#